data_a7d3da23e6aa9c8aaffce7fb3d49195f
#
_entry.id   a7d3da23e6aa9c8aaffce7fb3d49195f
#
_cell.length_a   1.000
_cell.length_b   1.000
_cell.length_c   1.000
_cell.angle_alpha   90.00
_cell.angle_beta   90.00
_cell.angle_gamma   90.00
#
_symmetry.space_group_name_H-M   'P 1'
#
loop_
_entity.id
_entity.type
_entity.pdbx_description
1 polymer ?
#
loop_
_entity_poly.entity_id
_entity_poly.type
_entity_poly.pdbx_seq_one_letter_code
_entity_poly.pdbx_strand_id
1 'polypeptide(L)'
;MRTVGFDFGTHQTKVCVENREGAELQYEFFKFKDAKGVEQYTLPSIIGIDKKGLIRYGFLSDEISNTSGLLQSIKSLVSKQSGFDGKIVRYFKQATFTSTNNGISKMDAIFYSIWYVSYILFDLEEKYGQDFAIQMGVPTDGERLNLQKQLVVRILLSAYRLVEEVFKNDKDAFLRTPAQQLKEKTVFIPYCEDRKEEYNILVFPEAYACLMPLIKQNKIASGMSLMIDIGGGTTDISFFTINIENTPQVYGLFSIDKGLNYLTDAMNANRKRISSNVESASEILKERRISFEKEIESVCLKLNNSLAQEFRKQSRLPISRLTDALKARPVIYTGGGSTFDIMRKPYLGFKDIIHISKKEWRSECVVDMNRISALGLCPILSTSYGLSISMTHDNIKCEPFRDIFKLFREIQDEEQEKRFQYGRAFGGFSYTDDWDAVK
;
A
#
# COMPACT_ATOMS: atom_id res chain seq x y z
N MET A 1 -15.18 -12.80 -15.00
CA MET A 1 -13.81 -12.95 -14.45
C MET A 1 -13.71 -12.14 -13.17
N ARG A 2 -13.20 -12.70 -12.10
CA ARG A 2 -12.95 -12.02 -10.82
C ARG A 2 -11.64 -11.26 -10.87
N THR A 3 -11.53 -10.19 -10.06
CA THR A 3 -10.25 -9.50 -9.89
C THR A 3 -9.81 -9.61 -8.44
N VAL A 4 -8.64 -10.16 -8.22
CA VAL A 4 -8.02 -10.35 -6.91
C VAL A 4 -7.01 -9.24 -6.66
N GLY A 5 -7.29 -8.37 -5.71
CA GLY A 5 -6.37 -7.35 -5.20
C GLY A 5 -5.52 -7.92 -4.09
N PHE A 6 -4.23 -8.13 -4.37
CA PHE A 6 -3.30 -8.78 -3.46
C PHE A 6 -2.30 -7.76 -2.90
N ASP A 7 -2.51 -7.33 -1.68
CA ASP A 7 -1.58 -6.47 -0.94
C ASP A 7 -0.63 -7.34 -0.09
N PHE A 8 0.56 -7.58 -0.64
CA PHE A 8 1.64 -8.27 0.04
C PHE A 8 2.40 -7.30 0.96
N GLY A 9 1.86 -7.01 2.13
CA GLY A 9 2.47 -6.08 3.08
C GLY A 9 3.66 -6.68 3.84
N THR A 10 4.59 -5.83 4.29
CA THR A 10 5.78 -6.25 5.08
C THR A 10 5.38 -6.92 6.40
N HIS A 11 4.30 -6.48 7.01
CA HIS A 11 3.83 -6.97 8.31
C HIS A 11 2.63 -7.92 8.17
N GLN A 12 1.71 -7.58 7.28
CA GLN A 12 0.47 -8.33 7.06
C GLN A 12 0.10 -8.30 5.59
N THR A 13 -0.34 -9.43 5.07
CA THR A 13 -0.94 -9.55 3.73
C THR A 13 -2.45 -9.43 3.83
N LYS A 14 -3.06 -8.79 2.85
CA LYS A 14 -4.50 -8.62 2.71
C LYS A 14 -4.89 -8.93 1.27
N VAL A 15 -6.05 -9.52 1.11
CA VAL A 15 -6.61 -9.84 -0.20
C VAL A 15 -8.05 -9.36 -0.25
N CYS A 16 -8.40 -8.67 -1.32
CA CYS A 16 -9.77 -8.26 -1.64
C CYS A 16 -10.14 -8.81 -3.01
N VAL A 17 -11.36 -9.27 -3.19
CA VAL A 17 -11.85 -9.84 -4.44
C VAL A 17 -13.03 -9.04 -4.94
N GLU A 18 -12.93 -8.54 -6.18
CA GLU A 18 -14.05 -7.99 -6.92
C GLU A 18 -14.83 -9.13 -7.56
N ASN A 19 -16.08 -9.29 -7.16
CA ASN A 19 -17.04 -10.19 -7.77
C ASN A 19 -18.06 -9.38 -8.57
N ARG A 20 -18.32 -9.80 -9.80
CA ARG A 20 -19.39 -9.24 -10.64
C ARG A 20 -20.39 -10.34 -10.97
N GLU A 21 -21.55 -10.28 -10.37
CA GLU A 21 -22.69 -11.15 -10.65
C GLU A 21 -23.76 -10.33 -11.39
N GLY A 22 -23.76 -10.43 -12.71
CA GLY A 22 -24.64 -9.61 -13.54
C GLY A 22 -24.30 -8.10 -13.46
N ALA A 23 -25.25 -7.30 -12.98
CA ALA A 23 -25.08 -5.86 -12.78
C ALA A 23 -24.56 -5.50 -11.37
N GLU A 24 -24.56 -6.44 -10.45
CA GLU A 24 -24.12 -6.21 -9.07
C GLU A 24 -22.59 -6.34 -8.96
N LEU A 25 -22.00 -5.33 -8.34
CA LEU A 25 -20.58 -5.26 -8.06
C LEU A 25 -20.38 -5.41 -6.54
N GLN A 26 -19.62 -6.41 -6.14
CA GLN A 26 -19.30 -6.66 -4.74
C GLN A 26 -17.81 -6.79 -4.53
N TYR A 27 -17.32 -6.28 -3.39
CA TYR A 27 -15.95 -6.42 -2.91
C TYR A 27 -15.95 -7.23 -1.63
N GLU A 28 -15.28 -8.37 -1.65
CA GLU A 28 -15.13 -9.27 -0.50
C GLU A 28 -13.67 -9.35 -0.06
N PHE A 29 -13.40 -9.06 1.21
CA PHE A 29 -12.08 -9.32 1.78
C PHE A 29 -11.94 -10.80 2.14
N PHE A 30 -10.87 -11.42 1.61
CA PHE A 30 -10.55 -12.80 1.92
C PHE A 30 -10.26 -12.96 3.43
N LYS A 31 -10.84 -13.98 4.03
CA LYS A 31 -10.69 -14.26 5.45
C LYS A 31 -9.76 -15.44 5.67
N PHE A 32 -8.67 -15.17 6.35
CA PHE A 32 -7.69 -16.17 6.75
C PHE A 32 -8.09 -16.77 8.10
N LYS A 33 -7.96 -18.09 8.25
CA LYS A 33 -8.23 -18.76 9.53
C LYS A 33 -6.96 -18.80 10.38
N ASP A 34 -7.03 -18.31 11.61
CA ASP A 34 -5.94 -18.47 12.58
C ASP A 34 -5.87 -19.91 13.13
N ALA A 35 -4.90 -20.15 14.01
CA ALA A 35 -4.70 -21.48 14.61
C ALA A 35 -5.92 -22.01 15.40
N LYS A 36 -6.84 -21.14 15.80
CA LYS A 36 -8.10 -21.47 16.49
C LYS A 36 -9.28 -21.56 15.55
N GLY A 37 -9.06 -21.38 14.23
CA GLY A 37 -10.11 -21.34 13.22
C GLY A 37 -10.89 -20.03 13.17
N VAL A 38 -10.43 -18.97 13.87
CA VAL A 38 -11.08 -17.65 13.85
C VAL A 38 -10.69 -16.92 12.58
N GLU A 39 -11.68 -16.36 11.89
CA GLU A 39 -11.49 -15.61 10.64
C GLU A 39 -10.90 -14.22 10.89
N GLN A 40 -9.82 -13.92 10.18
CA GLN A 40 -9.08 -12.67 10.21
C GLN A 40 -9.02 -12.06 8.81
N TYR A 41 -9.15 -10.74 8.68
CA TYR A 41 -9.01 -10.04 7.38
C TYR A 41 -7.56 -9.84 6.93
N THR A 42 -6.61 -10.20 7.78
CA THR A 42 -5.17 -10.04 7.49
C THR A 42 -4.42 -11.30 7.88
N LEU A 43 -3.41 -11.66 7.07
CA LEU A 43 -2.49 -12.77 7.37
C LEU A 43 -1.12 -12.19 7.74
N PRO A 44 -0.54 -12.51 8.90
CA PRO A 44 0.82 -12.09 9.22
C PRO A 44 1.83 -12.52 8.16
N SER A 45 2.65 -11.61 7.66
CA SER A 45 3.71 -11.93 6.68
C SER A 45 4.92 -12.57 7.38
N ILE A 46 4.70 -13.77 7.91
CA ILE A 46 5.65 -14.52 8.75
C ILE A 46 5.69 -15.97 8.26
N ILE A 47 6.88 -16.54 8.29
CA ILE A 47 7.13 -17.98 8.06
C ILE A 47 7.80 -18.57 9.28
N GLY A 48 7.27 -19.68 9.78
CA GLY A 48 7.90 -20.51 10.80
C GLY A 48 8.46 -21.79 10.18
N ILE A 49 9.70 -22.13 10.49
CA ILE A 49 10.33 -23.40 10.08
C ILE A 49 10.60 -24.19 11.36
N ASP A 50 9.89 -25.30 11.55
CA ASP A 50 10.03 -26.13 12.75
C ASP A 50 11.33 -26.97 12.74
N LYS A 51 11.59 -27.71 13.81
CA LYS A 51 12.77 -28.58 13.95
C LYS A 51 12.83 -29.72 12.92
N LYS A 52 11.70 -30.08 12.32
CA LYS A 52 11.64 -31.07 11.24
C LYS A 52 11.81 -30.44 9.86
N GLY A 53 11.97 -29.10 9.80
CA GLY A 53 12.06 -28.34 8.57
C GLY A 53 10.70 -28.06 7.91
N LEU A 54 9.57 -28.40 8.56
CA LEU A 54 8.24 -28.12 8.03
C LEU A 54 7.92 -26.63 8.16
N ILE A 55 7.21 -26.11 7.17
CA ILE A 55 6.91 -24.69 7.07
C ILE A 55 5.49 -24.41 7.54
N ARG A 56 5.33 -23.37 8.36
CA ARG A 56 4.05 -22.78 8.72
C ARG A 56 4.00 -21.33 8.26
N TYR A 57 2.84 -20.91 7.80
CA TYR A 57 2.62 -19.58 7.22
C TYR A 57 1.64 -18.77 8.07
N GLY A 58 1.93 -17.48 8.25
CA GLY A 58 1.02 -16.56 8.92
C GLY A 58 0.94 -16.79 10.43
N PHE A 59 -0.15 -17.36 10.90
CA PHE A 59 -0.40 -17.57 12.33
C PHE A 59 0.41 -18.74 12.88
N LEU A 60 1.52 -18.47 13.56
CA LEU A 60 2.43 -19.50 14.08
C LEU A 60 2.02 -20.02 15.46
N SER A 61 1.30 -19.24 16.22
CA SER A 61 0.82 -19.56 17.57
C SER A 61 -0.50 -18.83 17.82
N ASP A 62 -1.08 -19.04 19.01
CA ASP A 62 -2.28 -18.38 19.50
C ASP A 62 -2.21 -16.84 19.64
N GLU A 63 -1.22 -16.20 19.04
CA GLU A 63 -1.10 -14.75 19.00
C GLU A 63 -2.24 -14.16 18.19
N ILE A 64 -3.26 -13.74 18.91
CA ILE A 64 -4.36 -12.97 18.34
C ILE A 64 -3.79 -11.60 17.99
N SER A 65 -3.72 -11.29 16.71
CA SER A 65 -3.52 -9.91 16.23
C SER A 65 -4.81 -9.11 16.42
N ASN A 66 -5.24 -8.94 17.67
CA ASN A 66 -6.32 -8.02 17.99
C ASN A 66 -5.79 -6.60 17.88
N THR A 67 -6.04 -5.99 16.74
CA THR A 67 -5.65 -4.61 16.37
C THR A 67 -6.55 -3.54 16.99
N SER A 68 -7.31 -3.84 18.01
CA SER A 68 -8.12 -2.85 18.71
C SER A 68 -7.33 -2.16 19.81
N GLY A 69 -6.76 -1.00 19.47
CA GLY A 69 -6.11 -0.06 20.38
C GLY A 69 -4.59 -0.24 20.51
N LEU A 70 -3.85 0.87 20.34
CA LEU A 70 -2.37 0.92 20.41
C LEU A 70 -1.82 0.29 21.69
N LEU A 71 -2.39 0.62 22.84
CA LEU A 71 -1.96 0.12 24.15
C LEU A 71 -2.22 -1.38 24.31
N GLN A 72 -3.29 -1.90 23.71
CA GLN A 72 -3.63 -3.32 23.78
C GLN A 72 -2.78 -4.13 22.83
N SER A 73 -2.48 -3.58 21.62
CA SER A 73 -1.53 -4.14 20.67
C SER A 73 -0.11 -4.17 21.23
N ILE A 74 0.33 -3.10 21.89
CA ILE A 74 1.64 -3.04 22.54
C ILE A 74 1.73 -4.04 23.69
N LYS A 75 0.71 -4.16 24.54
CA LYS A 75 0.68 -5.15 25.62
C LYS A 75 0.69 -6.58 25.07
N SER A 76 -0.02 -6.87 23.98
CA SER A 76 -0.02 -8.19 23.36
C SER A 76 1.32 -8.50 22.66
N LEU A 77 1.95 -7.51 22.02
CA LEU A 77 3.26 -7.64 21.40
C LEU A 77 4.37 -7.85 22.44
N VAL A 78 4.27 -7.21 23.61
CA VAL A 78 5.22 -7.34 24.71
C VAL A 78 4.97 -8.60 25.55
N SER A 79 3.75 -9.13 25.63
CA SER A 79 3.38 -10.20 26.55
C SER A 79 3.59 -11.63 26.03
N LYS A 80 3.77 -11.85 24.72
CA LYS A 80 3.87 -13.21 24.16
C LYS A 80 5.06 -13.38 23.22
N GLN A 81 6.09 -14.09 23.67
CA GLN A 81 6.90 -14.86 22.73
C GLN A 81 6.01 -15.94 22.12
N SER A 82 6.01 -16.06 20.79
CA SER A 82 5.32 -17.16 20.13
C SER A 82 5.83 -18.48 20.74
N GLY A 83 4.92 -19.35 21.14
CA GLY A 83 5.24 -20.72 21.56
C GLY A 83 5.74 -21.61 20.42
N PHE A 84 6.13 -20.99 19.28
CA PHE A 84 6.61 -21.70 18.11
C PHE A 84 8.03 -22.21 18.35
N ASP A 85 8.19 -23.54 18.31
CA ASP A 85 9.47 -24.21 18.48
C ASP A 85 10.17 -24.38 17.12
N GLY A 86 10.91 -23.35 16.71
CA GLY A 86 11.60 -23.31 15.42
C GLY A 86 12.16 -21.94 15.05
N LYS A 87 12.62 -21.81 13.82
CA LYS A 87 13.11 -20.56 13.25
C LYS A 87 11.93 -19.74 12.74
N ILE A 88 11.81 -18.48 13.17
CA ILE A 88 10.83 -17.53 12.67
C ILE A 88 11.50 -16.59 11.67
N VAL A 89 10.95 -16.48 10.47
CA VAL A 89 11.39 -15.57 9.40
C VAL A 89 10.38 -14.46 9.26
N ARG A 90 10.85 -13.23 9.47
CA ARG A 90 10.07 -11.97 9.34
C ARG A 90 10.75 -11.07 8.33
N TYR A 91 10.04 -10.06 7.81
CA TYR A 91 10.61 -9.03 6.92
C TYR A 91 11.17 -9.54 5.58
N PHE A 92 10.82 -10.77 5.17
CA PHE A 92 11.28 -11.30 3.89
C PHE A 92 10.74 -10.51 2.70
N LYS A 93 9.53 -9.93 2.77
CA LYS A 93 9.04 -8.99 1.75
C LYS A 93 9.97 -7.78 1.63
N GLN A 94 10.31 -7.14 2.76
CA GLN A 94 11.21 -5.99 2.76
C GLN A 94 12.59 -6.36 2.18
N ALA A 95 13.18 -7.47 2.63
CA ALA A 95 14.45 -7.98 2.08
C ALA A 95 14.35 -8.34 0.59
N THR A 96 13.17 -8.68 0.08
CA THR A 96 12.92 -8.95 -1.34
C THR A 96 12.93 -7.67 -2.18
N PHE A 97 12.36 -6.58 -1.70
CA PHE A 97 12.15 -5.37 -2.51
C PHE A 97 13.09 -4.21 -2.20
N THR A 98 13.70 -4.18 -1.02
CA THR A 98 14.65 -3.12 -0.62
C THR A 98 16.08 -3.63 -0.54
N SER A 99 17.02 -2.73 -0.28
CA SER A 99 18.41 -3.08 0.02
C SER A 99 18.63 -3.48 1.49
N THR A 100 17.61 -3.36 2.32
CA THR A 100 17.70 -3.66 3.76
C THR A 100 17.85 -5.16 3.97
N ASN A 101 19.02 -5.56 4.44
CA ASN A 101 19.31 -6.97 4.75
C ASN A 101 19.02 -7.24 6.23
N ASN A 102 17.84 -7.76 6.54
CA ASN A 102 17.44 -8.15 7.89
C ASN A 102 18.01 -9.54 8.31
N GLY A 103 19.23 -9.85 7.90
CA GLY A 103 19.86 -11.15 8.16
C GLY A 103 19.35 -12.28 7.25
N ILE A 104 18.67 -11.94 6.17
CA ILE A 104 18.13 -12.86 5.16
C ILE A 104 18.83 -12.58 3.83
N SER A 105 19.39 -13.59 3.16
CA SER A 105 19.92 -13.39 1.83
C SER A 105 18.82 -13.00 0.84
N LYS A 106 19.16 -12.23 -0.18
CA LYS A 106 18.19 -11.79 -1.23
C LYS A 106 17.49 -12.98 -1.86
N MET A 107 18.21 -14.04 -2.16
CA MET A 107 17.65 -15.25 -2.78
C MET A 107 16.72 -15.99 -1.83
N ASP A 108 17.09 -16.14 -0.53
CA ASP A 108 16.21 -16.77 0.44
C ASP A 108 14.94 -15.93 0.66
N ALA A 109 15.05 -14.60 0.68
CA ALA A 109 13.90 -13.72 0.78
C ALA A 109 12.92 -13.89 -0.41
N ILE A 110 13.46 -14.06 -1.63
CA ILE A 110 12.67 -14.38 -2.83
C ILE A 110 11.97 -15.73 -2.67
N PHE A 111 12.67 -16.79 -2.23
CA PHE A 111 12.06 -18.11 -2.01
C PHE A 111 10.96 -18.05 -0.94
N TYR A 112 11.20 -17.37 0.17
CA TYR A 112 10.17 -17.17 1.20
C TYR A 112 8.95 -16.42 0.65
N SER A 113 9.16 -15.42 -0.19
CA SER A 113 8.08 -14.70 -0.84
C SER A 113 7.28 -15.60 -1.79
N ILE A 114 7.94 -16.42 -2.61
CA ILE A 114 7.29 -17.38 -3.51
C ILE A 114 6.44 -18.36 -2.69
N TRP A 115 7.01 -18.97 -1.65
CA TRP A 115 6.30 -19.97 -0.85
C TRP A 115 5.10 -19.37 -0.10
N TYR A 116 5.26 -18.16 0.42
CA TYR A 116 4.19 -17.46 1.12
C TYR A 116 3.05 -17.08 0.17
N VAL A 117 3.38 -16.60 -1.03
CA VAL A 117 2.38 -16.29 -2.06
C VAL A 117 1.69 -17.58 -2.54
N SER A 118 2.44 -18.68 -2.76
CA SER A 118 1.87 -19.98 -3.12
C SER A 118 0.86 -20.48 -2.07
N TYR A 119 1.19 -20.33 -0.78
CA TYR A 119 0.28 -20.71 0.30
C TYR A 119 -1.08 -20.00 0.20
N ILE A 120 -1.07 -18.71 -0.17
CA ILE A 120 -2.30 -17.93 -0.33
C ILE A 120 -3.01 -18.28 -1.64
N LEU A 121 -2.26 -18.53 -2.72
CA LEU A 121 -2.83 -18.94 -4.01
C LEU A 121 -3.61 -20.26 -3.90
N PHE A 122 -3.12 -21.25 -3.14
CA PHE A 122 -3.89 -22.47 -2.87
C PHE A 122 -5.28 -22.17 -2.30
N ASP A 123 -5.37 -21.26 -1.33
CA ASP A 123 -6.64 -20.89 -0.71
C ASP A 123 -7.54 -20.09 -1.68
N LEU A 124 -6.95 -19.26 -2.52
CA LEU A 124 -7.70 -18.49 -3.52
C LEU A 124 -8.26 -19.38 -4.61
N GLU A 125 -7.45 -20.30 -5.15
CA GLU A 125 -7.88 -21.24 -6.19
C GLU A 125 -8.91 -22.24 -5.66
N GLU A 126 -8.76 -22.72 -4.41
CA GLU A 126 -9.76 -23.57 -3.76
C GLU A 126 -11.12 -22.84 -3.64
N LYS A 127 -11.12 -21.56 -3.25
CA LYS A 127 -12.35 -20.80 -3.03
C LYS A 127 -12.99 -20.25 -4.30
N TYR A 128 -12.18 -19.75 -5.23
CA TYR A 128 -12.66 -18.98 -6.38
C TYR A 128 -12.44 -19.65 -7.74
N GLY A 129 -11.76 -20.81 -7.78
CA GLY A 129 -11.29 -21.46 -9.00
C GLY A 129 -10.03 -20.75 -9.56
N GLN A 130 -9.59 -21.15 -10.74
CA GLN A 130 -8.37 -20.62 -11.37
C GLN A 130 -8.63 -19.41 -12.31
N ASP A 131 -9.90 -19.10 -12.59
CA ASP A 131 -10.28 -18.03 -13.53
C ASP A 131 -10.44 -16.69 -12.80
N PHE A 132 -9.32 -16.08 -12.41
CA PHE A 132 -9.28 -14.72 -11.89
C PHE A 132 -8.04 -13.95 -12.36
N ALA A 133 -8.19 -12.64 -12.49
CA ALA A 133 -7.05 -11.74 -12.67
C ALA A 133 -6.45 -11.40 -11.30
N ILE A 134 -5.12 -11.33 -11.20
CA ILE A 134 -4.44 -10.91 -9.97
C ILE A 134 -3.77 -9.56 -10.16
N GLN A 135 -4.12 -8.61 -9.30
CA GLN A 135 -3.51 -7.29 -9.24
C GLN A 135 -2.72 -7.15 -7.94
N MET A 136 -1.41 -7.03 -8.05
CA MET A 136 -0.52 -7.01 -6.88
C MET A 136 0.17 -5.67 -6.72
N GLY A 137 0.31 -5.22 -5.45
CA GLY A 137 1.03 -4.00 -5.10
C GLY A 137 2.54 -4.19 -5.04
N VAL A 138 3.28 -3.16 -5.46
CA VAL A 138 4.71 -3.02 -5.22
C VAL A 138 5.00 -1.77 -4.41
N PRO A 139 6.06 -1.77 -3.58
CA PRO A 139 6.51 -0.56 -2.91
C PRO A 139 6.74 0.57 -3.92
N THR A 140 6.47 1.78 -3.50
CA THR A 140 6.48 2.92 -4.39
C THR A 140 7.87 3.59 -4.38
N ASP A 141 8.82 3.01 -5.11
CA ASP A 141 10.16 3.57 -5.35
C ASP A 141 10.30 3.94 -6.82
N GLY A 142 10.31 5.24 -7.13
CA GLY A 142 10.23 5.72 -8.52
C GLY A 142 11.36 5.25 -9.43
N GLU A 143 12.59 5.16 -8.92
CA GLU A 143 13.74 4.71 -9.71
C GLU A 143 13.74 3.20 -9.97
N ARG A 144 13.20 2.41 -9.05
CA ARG A 144 13.21 0.95 -9.09
C ARG A 144 11.87 0.33 -9.49
N LEU A 145 10.85 1.14 -9.72
CA LEU A 145 9.48 0.67 -9.94
C LEU A 145 9.39 -0.45 -10.99
N ASN A 146 10.01 -0.26 -12.15
CA ASN A 146 9.97 -1.26 -13.23
C ASN A 146 10.66 -2.58 -12.83
N LEU A 147 11.79 -2.51 -12.14
CA LEU A 147 12.49 -3.70 -11.65
C LEU A 147 11.66 -4.42 -10.57
N GLN A 148 11.01 -3.68 -9.70
CA GLN A 148 10.13 -4.22 -8.67
C GLN A 148 8.88 -4.87 -9.27
N LYS A 149 8.27 -4.26 -10.30
CA LYS A 149 7.16 -4.86 -11.06
C LYS A 149 7.57 -6.21 -11.69
N GLN A 150 8.70 -6.23 -12.39
CA GLN A 150 9.22 -7.48 -12.98
C GLN A 150 9.50 -8.54 -11.91
N LEU A 151 10.03 -8.16 -10.76
CA LEU A 151 10.29 -9.07 -9.65
C LEU A 151 8.99 -9.67 -9.10
N VAL A 152 7.92 -8.87 -8.94
CA VAL A 152 6.60 -9.37 -8.52
C VAL A 152 6.04 -10.35 -9.52
N VAL A 153 6.07 -10.05 -10.83
CA VAL A 153 5.62 -10.98 -11.87
C VAL A 153 6.37 -12.30 -11.77
N ARG A 154 7.70 -12.27 -11.62
CA ARG A 154 8.52 -13.47 -11.45
C ARG A 154 8.15 -14.29 -10.20
N ILE A 155 7.87 -13.63 -9.09
CA ILE A 155 7.42 -14.28 -7.85
C ILE A 155 6.05 -14.94 -8.07
N LEU A 156 5.09 -14.25 -8.68
CA LEU A 156 3.76 -14.78 -8.96
C LEU A 156 3.83 -15.97 -9.94
N LEU A 157 4.55 -15.84 -11.05
CA LEU A 157 4.74 -16.96 -12.00
C LEU A 157 5.39 -18.18 -11.34
N SER A 158 6.37 -17.95 -10.46
CA SER A 158 7.02 -19.04 -9.72
C SER A 158 6.06 -19.67 -8.69
N ALA A 159 5.18 -18.88 -8.09
CA ALA A 159 4.18 -19.36 -7.15
C ALA A 159 3.08 -20.16 -7.86
N TYR A 160 2.55 -19.68 -9.00
CA TYR A 160 1.61 -20.43 -9.83
C TYR A 160 2.19 -21.78 -10.27
N ARG A 161 3.46 -21.78 -10.72
CA ARG A 161 4.13 -23.03 -11.06
C ARG A 161 4.17 -24.02 -9.89
N LEU A 162 4.48 -23.54 -8.66
CA LEU A 162 4.45 -24.44 -7.51
C LEU A 162 3.05 -24.99 -7.26
N VAL A 163 2.03 -24.15 -7.33
CA VAL A 163 0.65 -24.54 -7.04
C VAL A 163 0.14 -25.52 -8.10
N GLU A 164 0.20 -25.17 -9.38
CA GLU A 164 -0.45 -25.88 -10.45
C GLU A 164 0.39 -27.04 -11.00
N GLU A 165 1.69 -26.79 -11.29
CA GLU A 165 2.52 -27.80 -11.98
C GLU A 165 3.20 -28.77 -11.00
N VAL A 166 3.76 -28.25 -9.87
CA VAL A 166 4.55 -29.05 -8.95
C VAL A 166 3.66 -29.81 -7.96
N PHE A 167 2.71 -29.12 -7.34
CA PHE A 167 1.84 -29.70 -6.33
C PHE A 167 0.43 -30.03 -6.83
N LYS A 168 0.08 -29.65 -8.07
CA LYS A 168 -1.22 -29.98 -8.71
C LYS A 168 -2.41 -29.64 -7.80
N ASN A 169 -2.36 -28.48 -7.19
CA ASN A 169 -3.34 -27.95 -6.24
C ASN A 169 -3.48 -28.79 -4.94
N ASP A 170 -2.53 -29.69 -4.65
CA ASP A 170 -2.49 -30.39 -3.36
C ASP A 170 -1.75 -29.55 -2.31
N LYS A 171 -2.52 -28.71 -1.61
CA LYS A 171 -2.02 -27.85 -0.51
C LYS A 171 -1.41 -28.67 0.63
N ASP A 172 -1.98 -29.83 0.92
CA ASP A 172 -1.51 -30.70 2.00
C ASP A 172 -0.12 -31.29 1.67
N ALA A 173 0.11 -31.69 0.42
CA ALA A 173 1.45 -32.11 -0.03
C ALA A 173 2.45 -30.97 0.06
N PHE A 174 2.06 -29.74 -0.32
CA PHE A 174 2.88 -28.56 -0.17
C PHE A 174 3.26 -28.30 1.31
N LEU A 175 2.31 -28.32 2.24
CA LEU A 175 2.53 -28.08 3.66
C LEU A 175 3.37 -29.15 4.36
N ARG A 176 3.32 -30.41 3.84
CA ARG A 176 4.13 -31.53 4.34
C ARG A 176 5.54 -31.57 3.76
N THR A 177 5.86 -30.72 2.79
CA THR A 177 7.19 -30.68 2.15
C THR A 177 8.14 -29.86 3.02
N PRO A 178 9.28 -30.43 3.50
CA PRO A 178 10.29 -29.68 4.25
C PRO A 178 10.92 -28.56 3.44
N ALA A 179 11.34 -27.48 4.11
CA ALA A 179 11.90 -26.29 3.49
C ALA A 179 13.06 -26.58 2.50
N GLN A 180 13.94 -27.54 2.83
CA GLN A 180 15.04 -27.91 1.96
C GLN A 180 14.54 -28.53 0.64
N GLN A 181 13.59 -29.46 0.71
CA GLN A 181 12.99 -30.07 -0.49
C GLN A 181 12.14 -29.07 -1.28
N LEU A 182 11.44 -28.17 -0.56
CA LEU A 182 10.67 -27.12 -1.21
C LEU A 182 11.59 -26.16 -1.98
N LYS A 183 12.77 -25.86 -1.43
CA LYS A 183 13.79 -25.06 -2.11
C LYS A 183 14.27 -25.71 -3.40
N GLU A 184 14.49 -27.03 -3.38
CA GLU A 184 14.88 -27.81 -4.58
C GLU A 184 13.78 -27.85 -5.67
N LYS A 185 12.52 -27.86 -5.24
CA LYS A 185 11.36 -27.83 -6.17
C LYS A 185 11.06 -26.43 -6.70
N THR A 186 11.51 -25.37 -6.02
CA THR A 186 11.23 -24.00 -6.40
C THR A 186 12.16 -23.52 -7.49
N VAL A 187 11.62 -23.21 -8.65
CA VAL A 187 12.34 -22.53 -9.73
C VAL A 187 11.92 -21.07 -9.77
N PHE A 188 12.90 -20.17 -9.68
CA PHE A 188 12.65 -18.74 -9.85
C PHE A 188 12.55 -18.42 -11.34
N ILE A 189 11.32 -18.32 -11.85
CA ILE A 189 11.00 -18.13 -13.27
C ILE A 189 11.48 -16.75 -13.73
N PRO A 190 12.15 -16.65 -14.91
CA PRO A 190 12.44 -15.38 -15.55
C PRO A 190 11.16 -14.58 -15.86
N TYR A 191 11.28 -13.27 -15.96
CA TYR A 191 10.18 -12.43 -16.42
C TYR A 191 9.78 -12.83 -17.85
N CYS A 192 8.49 -13.01 -18.09
CA CYS A 192 7.91 -13.35 -19.36
C CYS A 192 6.57 -12.61 -19.50
N GLU A 193 6.46 -11.72 -20.51
CA GLU A 193 5.23 -10.93 -20.71
C GLU A 193 4.07 -11.83 -21.13
N ASP A 194 4.28 -12.76 -22.06
CA ASP A 194 3.23 -13.67 -22.54
C ASP A 194 2.61 -14.46 -21.37
N ARG A 195 3.44 -14.98 -20.46
CA ARG A 195 2.95 -15.68 -19.27
C ARG A 195 2.30 -14.76 -18.27
N LYS A 196 2.76 -13.52 -18.13
CA LYS A 196 2.10 -12.48 -17.33
C LYS A 196 0.68 -12.24 -17.84
N GLU A 197 0.50 -12.14 -19.15
CA GLU A 197 -0.80 -11.97 -19.80
C GLU A 197 -1.67 -13.23 -19.64
N GLU A 198 -1.11 -14.43 -19.83
CA GLU A 198 -1.81 -15.71 -19.65
C GLU A 198 -2.45 -15.82 -18.26
N TYR A 199 -1.73 -15.44 -17.21
CA TYR A 199 -2.22 -15.44 -15.82
C TYR A 199 -2.95 -14.15 -15.44
N ASN A 200 -3.20 -13.23 -16.37
CA ASN A 200 -3.83 -11.93 -16.09
C ASN A 200 -3.21 -11.19 -14.89
N ILE A 201 -1.87 -11.16 -14.84
CA ILE A 201 -1.12 -10.51 -13.77
C ILE A 201 -0.94 -9.04 -14.09
N LEU A 202 -1.41 -8.14 -13.21
CA LEU A 202 -1.15 -6.71 -13.27
C LEU A 202 -0.44 -6.25 -11.99
N VAL A 203 0.50 -5.32 -12.12
CA VAL A 203 1.30 -4.87 -10.98
C VAL A 203 1.30 -3.35 -10.86
N PHE A 204 0.84 -2.85 -9.71
CA PHE A 204 0.64 -1.42 -9.47
C PHE A 204 1.50 -0.90 -8.32
N PRO A 205 1.90 0.37 -8.33
CA PRO A 205 2.41 1.02 -7.14
C PRO A 205 1.37 1.00 -6.02
N GLU A 206 1.74 0.64 -4.80
CA GLU A 206 0.83 0.60 -3.64
C GLU A 206 0.14 1.96 -3.43
N ALA A 207 0.87 3.06 -3.61
CA ALA A 207 0.32 4.41 -3.55
C ALA A 207 -0.81 4.64 -4.56
N TYR A 208 -0.63 4.18 -5.81
CA TYR A 208 -1.68 4.28 -6.83
C TYR A 208 -2.93 3.48 -6.43
N ALA A 209 -2.72 2.26 -5.96
CA ALA A 209 -3.82 1.41 -5.52
C ALA A 209 -4.65 2.05 -4.40
N CYS A 210 -4.01 2.64 -3.40
CA CYS A 210 -4.70 3.34 -2.31
C CYS A 210 -5.58 4.52 -2.77
N LEU A 211 -5.24 5.15 -3.90
CA LEU A 211 -6.00 6.27 -4.44
C LEU A 211 -7.25 5.84 -5.22
N MET A 212 -7.24 4.65 -5.80
CA MET A 212 -8.31 4.19 -6.71
C MET A 212 -9.71 4.24 -6.09
N PRO A 213 -9.95 3.82 -4.84
CA PRO A 213 -11.27 3.94 -4.22
C PRO A 213 -11.75 5.38 -4.11
N LEU A 214 -10.86 6.31 -3.81
CA LEU A 214 -11.17 7.74 -3.66
C LEU A 214 -11.50 8.39 -5.01
N ILE A 215 -10.74 8.02 -6.04
CA ILE A 215 -10.92 8.54 -7.41
C ILE A 215 -12.23 8.05 -8.00
N LYS A 216 -12.51 6.74 -7.90
CA LYS A 216 -13.74 6.13 -8.42
C LYS A 216 -15.01 6.70 -7.78
N GLN A 217 -14.91 7.30 -6.60
CA GLN A 217 -16.02 7.92 -5.89
C GLN A 217 -16.01 9.45 -5.96
N ASN A 218 -15.12 10.05 -6.74
CA ASN A 218 -14.96 11.51 -6.84
C ASN A 218 -14.74 12.18 -5.45
N LYS A 219 -14.04 11.49 -4.54
CA LYS A 219 -13.73 12.03 -3.20
C LYS A 219 -12.50 12.94 -3.19
N ILE A 220 -11.71 12.88 -4.24
CA ILE A 220 -10.56 13.76 -4.45
C ILE A 220 -10.81 14.56 -5.73
N ALA A 221 -10.84 15.87 -5.61
CA ALA A 221 -10.94 16.76 -6.76
C ALA A 221 -9.64 16.73 -7.60
N SER A 222 -9.72 17.08 -8.89
CA SER A 222 -8.55 17.21 -9.76
C SER A 222 -7.55 18.24 -9.21
N GLY A 223 -6.26 18.00 -9.41
CA GLY A 223 -5.13 18.82 -8.93
C GLY A 223 -4.17 18.05 -8.04
N MET A 224 -3.24 18.77 -7.39
CA MET A 224 -2.14 18.20 -6.61
C MET A 224 -2.58 17.78 -5.21
N SER A 225 -2.11 16.63 -4.74
CA SER A 225 -2.30 16.15 -3.37
C SER A 225 -1.09 15.34 -2.88
N LEU A 226 -0.99 15.15 -1.58
CA LEU A 226 0.05 14.35 -0.93
C LEU A 226 -0.60 13.13 -0.29
N MET A 227 0.01 11.96 -0.46
CA MET A 227 -0.37 10.76 0.26
C MET A 227 0.79 10.29 1.14
N ILE A 228 0.47 9.87 2.34
CA ILE A 228 1.39 9.28 3.30
C ILE A 228 0.82 7.93 3.72
N ASP A 229 1.45 6.86 3.27
CA ASP A 229 1.14 5.48 3.65
C ASP A 229 2.10 5.02 4.73
N ILE A 230 1.62 4.89 5.96
CA ILE A 230 2.41 4.43 7.09
C ILE A 230 2.18 2.93 7.26
N GLY A 231 3.02 2.14 6.60
CA GLY A 231 2.99 0.69 6.65
C GLY A 231 3.62 0.09 7.91
N GLY A 232 3.80 -1.22 7.91
CA GLY A 232 4.49 -1.94 8.99
C GLY A 232 6.00 -1.72 8.99
N GLY A 233 6.64 -1.82 7.82
CA GLY A 233 8.09 -1.73 7.67
C GLY A 233 8.59 -0.44 7.04
N THR A 234 7.77 0.20 6.21
CA THR A 234 8.09 1.42 5.47
C THR A 234 7.01 2.48 5.67
N THR A 235 7.37 3.72 5.38
CA THR A 235 6.44 4.83 5.19
C THR A 235 6.67 5.39 3.82
N ASP A 236 5.66 5.30 2.97
CA ASP A 236 5.72 5.74 1.58
C ASP A 236 5.01 7.08 1.43
N ILE A 237 5.72 8.06 0.87
CA ILE A 237 5.24 9.43 0.67
C ILE A 237 5.17 9.68 -0.82
N SER A 238 3.96 9.95 -1.31
CA SER A 238 3.69 10.14 -2.73
C SER A 238 3.07 11.49 -2.98
N PHE A 239 3.64 12.23 -3.93
CA PHE A 239 3.01 13.42 -4.47
C PHE A 239 2.33 13.05 -5.78
N PHE A 240 1.09 13.41 -5.97
CA PHE A 240 0.32 13.05 -7.15
C PHE A 240 -0.60 14.18 -7.61
N THR A 241 -0.99 14.11 -8.87
CA THR A 241 -2.05 14.94 -9.44
C THR A 241 -3.16 14.03 -9.97
N ILE A 242 -4.38 14.54 -9.99
CA ILE A 242 -5.51 13.91 -10.66
C ILE A 242 -5.90 14.84 -11.81
N ASN A 243 -5.89 14.33 -13.03
CA ASN A 243 -6.34 15.06 -14.20
C ASN A 243 -7.88 15.12 -14.27
N ILE A 244 -8.41 15.83 -15.27
CA ILE A 244 -9.85 15.99 -15.48
C ILE A 244 -10.55 14.66 -15.77
N GLU A 245 -9.83 13.71 -16.37
CA GLU A 245 -10.30 12.36 -16.66
C GLU A 245 -10.28 11.42 -15.44
N ASN A 246 -9.99 11.96 -14.26
CA ASN A 246 -9.82 11.19 -13.02
C ASN A 246 -8.70 10.13 -13.08
N THR A 247 -7.68 10.36 -13.91
CA THR A 247 -6.49 9.51 -13.96
C THR A 247 -5.42 10.07 -13.03
N PRO A 248 -4.95 9.33 -12.05
CA PRO A 248 -3.88 9.78 -11.19
C PRO A 248 -2.53 9.70 -11.92
N GLN A 249 -1.73 10.74 -11.78
CA GLN A 249 -0.34 10.77 -12.17
C GLN A 249 0.51 10.95 -10.92
N VAL A 250 1.47 10.07 -10.71
CA VAL A 250 2.31 10.05 -9.52
C VAL A 250 3.64 10.72 -9.83
N TYR A 251 4.03 11.66 -8.97
CA TYR A 251 5.31 12.37 -9.04
C TYR A 251 6.01 12.24 -7.70
N GLY A 252 7.30 12.04 -7.70
CA GLY A 252 8.08 12.03 -6.47
C GLY A 252 7.59 10.98 -5.47
N LEU A 253 8.22 9.84 -5.51
CA LEU A 253 7.97 8.73 -4.61
C LEU A 253 9.15 8.62 -3.65
N PHE A 254 8.86 8.65 -2.36
CA PHE A 254 9.85 8.55 -1.31
C PHE A 254 9.43 7.47 -0.34
N SER A 255 10.33 6.55 -0.08
CA SER A 255 10.13 5.52 0.94
C SER A 255 11.11 5.75 2.08
N ILE A 256 10.59 5.76 3.29
CA ILE A 256 11.37 5.77 4.53
C ILE A 256 11.39 4.33 5.05
N ASP A 257 12.56 3.75 5.29
CA ASP A 257 12.74 2.39 5.83
C ASP A 257 12.33 2.29 7.32
N LYS A 258 11.23 2.97 7.67
CA LYS A 258 10.61 2.96 9.00
C LYS A 258 9.09 2.95 8.84
N GLY A 259 8.47 2.10 9.61
CA GLY A 259 7.03 1.99 9.75
C GLY A 259 6.67 1.66 11.19
N LEU A 260 5.50 1.07 11.43
CA LEU A 260 5.06 0.67 12.78
C LEU A 260 6.07 -0.26 13.48
N ASN A 261 6.77 -1.10 12.73
CA ASN A 261 7.77 -2.01 13.30
C ASN A 261 8.89 -1.25 14.03
N TYR A 262 9.25 -0.05 13.56
CA TYR A 262 10.24 0.78 14.23
C TYR A 262 9.84 1.14 15.67
N LEU A 263 8.53 1.33 15.89
CA LEU A 263 8.00 1.58 17.24
C LEU A 263 7.90 0.29 18.06
N THR A 264 7.37 -0.78 17.46
CA THR A 264 7.15 -2.07 18.15
C THR A 264 8.46 -2.80 18.47
N ASP A 265 9.46 -2.74 17.60
CA ASP A 265 10.77 -3.37 17.85
C ASP A 265 11.52 -2.68 18.99
N ALA A 266 11.39 -1.35 19.11
CA ALA A 266 11.93 -0.63 20.26
C ALA A 266 11.26 -1.05 21.58
N MET A 267 9.95 -1.32 21.56
CA MET A 267 9.22 -1.85 22.72
C MET A 267 9.69 -3.27 23.06
N ASN A 268 9.85 -4.13 22.06
CA ASN A 268 10.34 -5.50 22.25
C ASN A 268 11.78 -5.54 22.82
N ALA A 269 12.66 -4.68 22.30
CA ALA A 269 14.04 -4.56 22.79
C ALA A 269 14.14 -4.11 24.27
N ASN A 270 13.16 -3.32 24.71
CA ASN A 270 13.10 -2.81 26.08
C ASN A 270 12.11 -3.57 26.99
N ARG A 271 11.71 -4.78 26.59
CA ARG A 271 10.66 -5.57 27.25
C ARG A 271 10.82 -5.70 28.77
N LYS A 272 12.05 -5.99 29.25
CA LYS A 272 12.33 -6.14 30.70
C LYS A 272 12.08 -4.83 31.46
N ARG A 273 12.47 -3.69 30.88
CA ARG A 273 12.27 -2.37 31.45
C ARG A 273 10.80 -1.97 31.48
N ILE A 274 10.05 -2.34 30.43
CA ILE A 274 8.62 -2.03 30.27
C ILE A 274 7.75 -2.88 31.19
N SER A 275 8.11 -4.16 31.41
CA SER A 275 7.35 -5.04 32.31
C SER A 275 7.41 -4.60 33.76
N SER A 276 8.42 -3.82 34.16
CA SER A 276 8.60 -3.29 35.51
C SER A 276 8.01 -1.86 35.68
N ASN A 277 7.77 -1.11 34.60
CA ASN A 277 7.24 0.26 34.68
C ASN A 277 6.55 0.68 33.40
N VAL A 278 5.24 0.97 33.47
CA VAL A 278 4.38 1.43 32.35
C VAL A 278 4.80 2.82 31.83
N GLU A 279 5.32 3.71 32.69
CA GLU A 279 5.80 5.04 32.31
C GLU A 279 6.99 4.93 31.33
N SER A 280 7.91 3.97 31.55
CA SER A 280 9.03 3.72 30.64
C SER A 280 8.58 3.32 29.23
N ALA A 281 7.46 2.64 29.08
CA ALA A 281 6.88 2.30 27.78
C ALA A 281 6.41 3.56 27.06
N SER A 282 5.72 4.45 27.76
CA SER A 282 5.22 5.71 27.20
C SER A 282 6.36 6.64 26.76
N GLU A 283 7.44 6.71 27.53
CA GLU A 283 8.62 7.51 27.18
C GLU A 283 9.33 6.99 25.93
N ILE A 284 9.58 5.67 25.86
CA ILE A 284 10.24 5.04 24.68
C ILE A 284 9.41 5.26 23.42
N LEU A 285 8.09 5.09 23.52
CA LEU A 285 7.19 5.37 22.39
C LEU A 285 7.24 6.84 21.99
N LYS A 286 7.21 7.75 22.94
CA LYS A 286 7.25 9.19 22.69
C LYS A 286 8.54 9.59 21.96
N GLU A 287 9.71 9.14 22.44
CA GLU A 287 11.00 9.42 21.81
C GLU A 287 11.08 8.87 20.38
N ARG A 288 10.72 7.60 20.20
CA ARG A 288 10.75 6.96 18.89
C ARG A 288 9.78 7.60 17.92
N ARG A 289 8.60 7.94 18.37
CA ARG A 289 7.61 8.67 17.60
C ARG A 289 8.12 10.02 17.13
N ILE A 290 8.70 10.84 18.03
CA ILE A 290 9.26 12.14 17.69
C ILE A 290 10.35 12.00 16.61
N SER A 291 11.23 11.00 16.74
CA SER A 291 12.25 10.69 15.74
C SER A 291 11.63 10.32 14.39
N PHE A 292 10.58 9.52 14.37
CA PHE A 292 9.91 9.09 13.16
C PHE A 292 9.15 10.24 12.48
N GLU A 293 8.42 11.04 13.24
CA GLU A 293 7.73 12.24 12.73
C GLU A 293 8.70 13.25 12.11
N LYS A 294 9.86 13.48 12.72
CA LYS A 294 10.92 14.35 12.16
C LYS A 294 11.46 13.85 10.83
N GLU A 295 11.54 12.55 10.65
CA GLU A 295 11.99 11.96 9.39
C GLU A 295 10.96 12.14 8.29
N ILE A 296 9.67 11.90 8.57
CA ILE A 296 8.57 12.21 7.64
C ILE A 296 8.60 13.71 7.27
N GLU A 297 8.71 14.57 8.27
CA GLU A 297 8.78 16.02 8.07
C GLU A 297 9.98 16.43 7.19
N SER A 298 11.15 15.83 7.41
CA SER A 298 12.35 16.09 6.59
C SER A 298 12.12 15.71 5.12
N VAL A 299 11.48 14.59 4.83
CA VAL A 299 11.14 14.19 3.47
C VAL A 299 10.12 15.16 2.86
N CYS A 300 9.08 15.51 3.60
CA CYS A 300 8.09 16.47 3.16
C CYS A 300 8.71 17.86 2.87
N LEU A 301 9.67 18.32 3.67
CA LEU A 301 10.41 19.56 3.41
C LEU A 301 11.25 19.50 2.13
N LYS A 302 11.91 18.36 1.87
CA LYS A 302 12.65 18.17 0.62
C LYS A 302 11.72 18.24 -0.59
N LEU A 303 10.57 17.57 -0.51
CA LEU A 303 9.53 17.62 -1.54
C LEU A 303 9.04 19.05 -1.79
N ASN A 304 8.75 19.79 -0.72
CA ASN A 304 8.30 21.18 -0.82
C ASN A 304 9.34 22.06 -1.50
N ASN A 305 10.60 21.93 -1.13
CA ASN A 305 11.68 22.67 -1.75
C ASN A 305 11.83 22.34 -3.25
N SER A 306 11.74 21.05 -3.61
CA SER A 306 11.79 20.62 -5.01
C SER A 306 10.60 21.17 -5.80
N LEU A 307 9.39 21.11 -5.24
CA LEU A 307 8.18 21.66 -5.83
C LEU A 307 8.30 23.18 -6.05
N ALA A 308 8.76 23.90 -5.04
CA ALA A 308 8.96 25.35 -5.13
C ALA A 308 10.03 25.74 -6.16
N GLN A 309 11.11 24.96 -6.28
CA GLN A 309 12.14 25.16 -7.30
C GLN A 309 11.58 24.95 -8.71
N GLU A 310 10.86 23.88 -8.94
CA GLU A 310 10.25 23.61 -10.25
C GLU A 310 9.19 24.64 -10.61
N PHE A 311 8.37 25.07 -9.65
CA PHE A 311 7.42 26.15 -9.86
C PHE A 311 8.09 27.45 -10.31
N ARG A 312 9.18 27.88 -9.64
CA ARG A 312 9.94 29.08 -10.00
C ARG A 312 10.59 28.98 -11.38
N LYS A 313 11.01 27.80 -11.81
CA LYS A 313 11.59 27.59 -13.15
C LYS A 313 10.53 27.66 -14.25
N GLN A 314 9.33 27.20 -13.98
CA GLN A 314 8.32 26.98 -15.01
C GLN A 314 7.20 28.02 -14.99
N SER A 315 7.03 28.77 -13.90
CA SER A 315 5.96 29.75 -13.74
C SER A 315 6.53 31.13 -13.47
N ARG A 316 5.91 32.16 -14.07
CA ARG A 316 6.17 33.57 -13.74
C ARG A 316 5.34 34.04 -12.53
N LEU A 317 4.46 33.18 -12.00
CA LEU A 317 3.60 33.51 -10.88
C LEU A 317 4.38 33.54 -9.55
N PRO A 318 3.95 34.35 -8.59
CA PRO A 318 4.56 34.39 -7.26
C PRO A 318 4.30 33.06 -6.53
N ILE A 319 5.24 32.66 -5.69
CA ILE A 319 5.19 31.38 -4.94
C ILE A 319 3.94 31.27 -4.03
N SER A 320 3.35 32.40 -3.65
CA SER A 320 2.09 32.44 -2.89
C SER A 320 0.95 31.72 -3.63
N ARG A 321 0.91 31.78 -4.95
CA ARG A 321 -0.10 31.06 -5.75
C ARG A 321 0.02 29.55 -5.60
N LEU A 322 1.25 29.01 -5.60
CA LEU A 322 1.46 27.60 -5.30
C LEU A 322 1.02 27.27 -3.88
N THR A 323 1.38 28.08 -2.91
CA THR A 323 0.99 27.88 -1.50
C THR A 323 -0.54 27.88 -1.35
N ASP A 324 -1.23 28.80 -2.01
CA ASP A 324 -2.69 28.88 -1.94
C ASP A 324 -3.37 27.67 -2.63
N ALA A 325 -2.80 27.21 -3.76
CA ALA A 325 -3.27 25.98 -4.43
C ALA A 325 -3.10 24.74 -3.54
N LEU A 326 -1.99 24.63 -2.80
CA LEU A 326 -1.75 23.53 -1.87
C LEU A 326 -2.68 23.59 -0.65
N LYS A 327 -2.98 24.78 -0.12
CA LYS A 327 -3.91 24.95 1.01
C LYS A 327 -5.31 24.42 0.72
N ALA A 328 -5.74 24.41 -0.51
CA ALA A 328 -7.05 23.90 -0.93
C ALA A 328 -7.09 22.37 -1.07
N ARG A 329 -6.01 21.67 -0.75
CA ARG A 329 -5.85 20.24 -1.03
C ARG A 329 -5.58 19.44 0.24
N PRO A 330 -5.99 18.15 0.28
CA PRO A 330 -5.75 17.32 1.44
C PRO A 330 -4.38 16.63 1.41
N VAL A 331 -3.90 16.28 2.60
CA VAL A 331 -2.97 15.17 2.82
C VAL A 331 -3.79 13.93 3.08
N ILE A 332 -3.54 12.86 2.33
CA ILE A 332 -4.24 11.59 2.47
C ILE A 332 -3.38 10.63 3.29
N TYR A 333 -3.94 10.11 4.36
CA TYR A 333 -3.29 9.14 5.22
C TYR A 333 -3.90 7.75 5.08
N THR A 334 -3.04 6.75 4.89
CA THR A 334 -3.39 5.34 4.79
C THR A 334 -2.37 4.46 5.51
N GLY A 335 -2.58 3.15 5.49
CA GLY A 335 -1.74 2.17 6.18
C GLY A 335 -2.06 2.03 7.66
N GLY A 336 -1.53 0.97 8.28
CA GLY A 336 -1.78 0.65 9.69
C GLY A 336 -1.30 1.71 10.67
N GLY A 337 -0.22 2.41 10.33
CA GLY A 337 0.33 3.49 11.16
C GLY A 337 -0.52 4.76 11.15
N SER A 338 -1.32 4.97 10.12
CA SER A 338 -2.22 6.11 10.04
C SER A 338 -3.39 6.03 11.03
N THR A 339 -3.63 4.88 11.63
CA THR A 339 -4.63 4.72 12.70
C THR A 339 -4.25 5.46 13.98
N PHE A 340 -2.97 5.86 14.11
CA PHE A 340 -2.49 6.67 15.22
C PHE A 340 -2.66 8.16 14.91
N ASP A 341 -3.59 8.82 15.56
CA ASP A 341 -3.91 10.24 15.38
C ASP A 341 -2.70 11.16 15.48
N ILE A 342 -1.79 10.76 16.31
CA ILE A 342 -0.58 11.49 16.65
C ILE A 342 0.42 11.65 15.49
N MET A 343 0.32 10.83 14.44
CA MET A 343 1.23 10.85 13.30
C MET A 343 0.64 11.59 12.09
N ARG A 344 -0.61 12.02 12.17
CA ARG A 344 -1.29 12.71 11.08
C ARG A 344 -1.14 14.23 11.20
N LYS A 345 -0.42 14.83 10.26
CA LYS A 345 -0.18 16.28 10.19
C LYS A 345 -0.43 16.81 8.78
N PRO A 346 -0.90 18.06 8.62
CA PRO A 346 -1.02 18.71 7.32
C PRO A 346 0.35 19.24 6.88
N TYR A 347 1.17 18.38 6.25
CA TYR A 347 2.49 18.79 5.74
C TYR A 347 2.38 19.68 4.50
N LEU A 348 3.48 20.37 4.15
CA LEU A 348 3.66 21.16 2.92
C LEU A 348 2.67 22.34 2.76
N GLY A 349 2.02 22.78 3.81
CA GLY A 349 1.00 23.83 3.74
C GLY A 349 -0.39 23.36 3.32
N PHE A 350 -0.59 22.07 3.13
CA PHE A 350 -1.94 21.49 3.03
C PHE A 350 -2.70 21.76 4.33
N LYS A 351 -4.00 22.06 4.25
CA LYS A 351 -4.83 22.31 5.45
C LYS A 351 -5.63 21.11 5.87
N ASP A 352 -6.15 20.39 4.89
CA ASP A 352 -7.07 19.29 5.14
C ASP A 352 -6.34 17.96 5.24
N ILE A 353 -6.89 17.07 6.07
CA ILE A 353 -6.43 15.70 6.22
C ILE A 353 -7.58 14.78 5.88
N ILE A 354 -7.35 13.86 4.94
CA ILE A 354 -8.22 12.72 4.70
C ILE A 354 -7.56 11.50 5.33
N HIS A 355 -8.25 10.90 6.30
CA HIS A 355 -7.91 9.60 6.83
C HIS A 355 -8.88 8.58 6.29
N ILE A 356 -8.38 7.54 5.62
CA ILE A 356 -9.21 6.53 4.97
C ILE A 356 -10.13 5.86 6.00
N SER A 357 -11.43 5.96 5.76
CA SER A 357 -12.49 5.39 6.58
C SER A 357 -13.60 4.81 5.70
N LYS A 358 -14.70 4.36 6.31
CA LYS A 358 -15.88 3.89 5.58
C LYS A 358 -16.43 4.93 4.59
N LYS A 359 -16.29 6.23 4.89
CA LYS A 359 -16.81 7.33 4.05
C LYS A 359 -16.08 7.46 2.72
N GLU A 360 -14.82 7.05 2.67
CA GLU A 360 -13.95 7.11 1.49
C GLU A 360 -14.11 5.87 0.60
N TRP A 361 -14.90 4.88 1.04
CA TRP A 361 -15.15 3.65 0.28
C TRP A 361 -16.56 3.61 -0.28
N ARG A 362 -16.76 2.84 -1.36
CA ARG A 362 -18.07 2.48 -1.89
C ARG A 362 -18.70 1.41 -0.99
N SER A 363 -19.11 1.86 0.18
CA SER A 363 -19.43 1.01 1.33
C SER A 363 -20.60 0.05 1.08
N GLU A 364 -21.51 0.42 0.19
CA GLU A 364 -22.68 -0.38 -0.23
C GLU A 364 -22.27 -1.64 -1.01
N CYS A 365 -21.10 -1.61 -1.66
CA CYS A 365 -20.59 -2.73 -2.43
C CYS A 365 -19.59 -3.60 -1.64
N VAL A 366 -19.25 -3.24 -0.39
CA VAL A 366 -18.26 -3.97 0.41
C VAL A 366 -18.94 -4.91 1.40
N VAL A 367 -18.66 -6.20 1.27
CA VAL A 367 -19.16 -7.23 2.19
C VAL A 367 -18.58 -6.99 3.59
N ASP A 368 -19.41 -7.18 4.63
CA ASP A 368 -19.03 -6.99 6.04
C ASP A 368 -18.52 -5.56 6.40
N MET A 369 -18.88 -4.53 5.63
CA MET A 369 -18.39 -3.16 5.80
C MET A 369 -18.54 -2.63 7.22
N ASN A 370 -19.66 -2.95 7.90
CA ASN A 370 -19.89 -2.50 9.25
C ASN A 370 -18.88 -3.11 10.25
N ARG A 371 -18.55 -4.39 10.10
CA ARG A 371 -17.53 -5.07 10.92
C ARG A 371 -16.14 -4.51 10.65
N ILE A 372 -15.78 -4.33 9.38
CA ILE A 372 -14.49 -3.74 8.97
C ILE A 372 -14.32 -2.34 9.56
N SER A 373 -15.37 -1.50 9.46
CA SER A 373 -15.36 -0.15 10.00
C SER A 373 -15.28 -0.14 11.54
N ALA A 374 -16.05 -0.99 12.22
CA ALA A 374 -16.03 -1.10 13.67
C ALA A 374 -14.66 -1.55 14.22
N LEU A 375 -13.93 -2.36 13.46
CA LEU A 375 -12.56 -2.78 13.78
C LEU A 375 -11.48 -1.77 13.37
N GLY A 376 -11.84 -0.64 12.73
CA GLY A 376 -10.90 0.38 12.27
C GLY A 376 -9.96 -0.09 11.16
N LEU A 377 -10.38 -1.07 10.34
CA LEU A 377 -9.52 -1.73 9.35
C LEU A 377 -9.45 -1.01 8.00
N CYS A 378 -10.31 -0.02 7.73
CA CYS A 378 -10.33 0.66 6.43
C CYS A 378 -8.95 1.16 5.97
N PRO A 379 -8.13 1.86 6.78
CA PRO A 379 -6.81 2.29 6.34
C PRO A 379 -5.86 1.13 6.05
N ILE A 380 -6.01 0.02 6.78
CA ILE A 380 -5.17 -1.16 6.65
C ILE A 380 -5.49 -1.93 5.37
N LEU A 381 -6.77 -1.99 5.01
CA LEU A 381 -7.28 -2.76 3.88
C LEU A 381 -7.36 -1.95 2.58
N SER A 382 -7.07 -0.64 2.60
CA SER A 382 -7.28 0.27 1.47
C SER A 382 -6.48 -0.11 0.22
N THR A 383 -5.25 -0.58 0.38
CA THR A 383 -4.40 -1.02 -0.73
C THR A 383 -5.00 -2.23 -1.44
N SER A 384 -5.39 -3.28 -0.70
CA SER A 384 -6.01 -4.48 -1.28
C SER A 384 -7.36 -4.18 -1.91
N TYR A 385 -8.14 -3.26 -1.31
CA TYR A 385 -9.38 -2.79 -1.91
C TYR A 385 -9.14 -2.06 -3.24
N GLY A 386 -8.20 -1.14 -3.28
CA GLY A 386 -7.83 -0.44 -4.52
C GLY A 386 -7.29 -1.37 -5.59
N LEU A 387 -6.48 -2.36 -5.21
CA LEU A 387 -5.98 -3.40 -6.11
C LEU A 387 -7.09 -4.32 -6.62
N SER A 388 -8.20 -4.49 -5.91
CA SER A 388 -9.31 -5.33 -6.39
C SER A 388 -10.18 -4.62 -7.44
N ILE A 389 -10.08 -3.30 -7.58
CA ILE A 389 -10.80 -2.55 -8.62
C ILE A 389 -10.21 -2.94 -9.97
N SER A 390 -11.02 -3.56 -10.83
CA SER A 390 -10.59 -4.04 -12.14
C SER A 390 -9.97 -2.94 -13.00
N MET A 391 -8.77 -3.17 -13.48
CA MET A 391 -8.02 -2.31 -14.40
C MET A 391 -7.60 -3.10 -15.64
N THR A 392 -7.45 -2.41 -16.77
CA THR A 392 -7.13 -3.05 -18.05
C THR A 392 -5.64 -3.12 -18.33
N HIS A 393 -4.83 -2.29 -17.69
CA HIS A 393 -3.38 -2.25 -17.88
C HIS A 393 -2.68 -1.68 -16.64
N ASP A 394 -1.43 -2.01 -16.47
CA ASP A 394 -0.57 -1.56 -15.36
C ASP A 394 0.54 -0.57 -15.78
N ASN A 395 0.31 0.16 -16.89
CA ASN A 395 1.26 1.12 -17.45
C ASN A 395 1.38 2.42 -16.61
N ILE A 396 1.31 2.29 -15.30
CA ILE A 396 1.51 3.41 -14.38
C ILE A 396 3.00 3.70 -14.26
N LYS A 397 3.37 4.92 -14.60
CA LYS A 397 4.74 5.44 -14.48
C LYS A 397 4.82 6.46 -13.36
N CYS A 398 5.97 6.56 -12.74
CA CYS A 398 6.31 7.72 -11.94
C CYS A 398 6.84 8.78 -12.88
N GLU A 399 6.13 9.88 -12.99
CA GLU A 399 6.54 11.00 -13.84
C GLU A 399 7.66 11.82 -13.18
N PRO A 400 8.59 12.38 -13.95
CA PRO A 400 9.60 13.28 -13.41
C PRO A 400 8.95 14.48 -12.72
N PHE A 401 9.47 14.86 -11.57
CA PHE A 401 8.92 15.96 -10.77
C PHE A 401 8.85 17.29 -11.55
N ARG A 402 9.78 17.49 -12.50
CA ARG A 402 9.77 18.64 -13.40
C ARG A 402 8.53 18.76 -14.28
N ASP A 403 7.83 17.66 -14.54
CA ASP A 403 6.66 17.62 -15.43
C ASP A 403 5.35 17.91 -14.69
N ILE A 404 5.38 18.04 -13.36
CA ILE A 404 4.20 18.26 -12.52
C ILE A 404 3.40 19.53 -12.93
N PHE A 405 4.07 20.58 -13.37
CA PHE A 405 3.43 21.82 -13.79
C PHE A 405 3.01 21.82 -15.27
N LYS A 406 3.46 20.86 -16.06
CA LYS A 406 3.01 20.70 -17.45
C LYS A 406 1.51 20.40 -17.49
N LEU A 407 1.08 19.44 -16.69
CA LEU A 407 -0.35 19.11 -16.55
C LEU A 407 -1.16 20.29 -15.98
N PHE A 408 -0.56 21.06 -15.08
CA PHE A 408 -1.22 22.24 -14.50
C PHE A 408 -1.49 23.32 -15.55
N ARG A 409 -0.62 23.49 -16.53
CA ARG A 409 -0.84 24.37 -17.69
C ARG A 409 -1.94 23.83 -18.60
N GLU A 410 -1.90 22.55 -18.93
CA GLU A 410 -2.92 21.93 -19.79
C GLU A 410 -4.32 22.09 -19.18
N ILE A 411 -4.47 21.91 -17.86
CA ILE A 411 -5.74 22.13 -17.15
C ILE A 411 -6.16 23.61 -17.21
N GLN A 412 -5.23 24.55 -17.02
CA GLN A 412 -5.53 25.99 -17.10
C GLN A 412 -5.91 26.40 -18.51
N ASP A 413 -5.22 25.89 -19.51
CA ASP A 413 -5.48 26.20 -20.92
C ASP A 413 -6.85 25.64 -21.35
N GLU A 414 -7.20 24.42 -20.94
CA GLU A 414 -8.54 23.84 -21.17
C GLU A 414 -9.67 24.59 -20.44
N GLU A 415 -9.46 25.03 -19.20
CA GLU A 415 -10.45 25.84 -18.48
C GLU A 415 -10.62 27.21 -19.13
N GLN A 416 -9.55 27.79 -19.61
CA GLN A 416 -9.58 29.07 -20.32
C GLN A 416 -10.30 28.92 -21.68
N GLU A 417 -10.03 27.83 -22.40
CA GLU A 417 -10.68 27.53 -23.67
C GLU A 417 -12.18 27.26 -23.48
N LYS A 418 -12.57 26.52 -22.45
CA LYS A 418 -13.98 26.33 -22.08
C LYS A 418 -14.67 27.63 -21.72
N ARG A 419 -14.01 28.51 -20.94
CA ARG A 419 -14.55 29.85 -20.62
C ARG A 419 -14.69 30.71 -21.89
N PHE A 420 -13.75 30.60 -22.82
CA PHE A 420 -13.80 31.31 -24.10
C PHE A 420 -14.93 30.80 -25.02
N GLN A 421 -15.15 29.48 -25.03
CA GLN A 421 -16.26 28.87 -25.78
C GLN A 421 -17.62 29.24 -25.18
N TYR A 422 -17.75 29.22 -23.83
CA TYR A 422 -18.96 29.67 -23.14
C TYR A 422 -19.20 31.17 -23.36
N GLY A 423 -18.19 32.03 -23.35
CA GLY A 423 -18.29 33.46 -23.63
C GLY A 423 -18.75 33.74 -25.07
N ARG A 424 -18.31 32.95 -26.06
CA ARG A 424 -18.80 33.02 -27.44
C ARG A 424 -20.21 32.51 -27.61
N ALA A 425 -20.63 31.49 -26.88
CA ALA A 425 -21.97 30.91 -26.99
C ALA A 425 -23.06 31.82 -26.40
N PHE A 426 -22.73 32.72 -25.47
CA PHE A 426 -23.68 33.64 -24.84
C PHE A 426 -23.57 35.09 -25.29
N GLY A 427 -22.97 35.36 -26.46
CA GLY A 427 -23.02 36.64 -27.17
C GLY A 427 -22.63 37.86 -26.36
N GLY A 428 -21.39 38.28 -26.47
CA GLY A 428 -21.02 39.68 -26.43
C GLY A 428 -20.89 40.38 -25.08
N PHE A 429 -20.18 39.80 -24.11
CA PHE A 429 -19.53 40.61 -23.08
C PHE A 429 -18.01 40.60 -23.33
N SER A 430 -17.50 41.71 -23.84
CA SER A 430 -16.05 41.95 -23.86
C SER A 430 -15.59 42.15 -22.41
N TYR A 431 -15.02 41.11 -21.83
CA TYR A 431 -14.15 41.32 -20.69
C TYR A 431 -12.87 41.96 -21.24
N THR A 432 -12.78 43.26 -21.11
CA THR A 432 -11.50 43.98 -21.18
C THR A 432 -10.60 43.50 -20.04
N ASP A 433 -9.37 43.18 -20.40
CA ASP A 433 -8.31 42.79 -19.55
C ASP A 433 -8.04 43.81 -18.42
N ASP A 434 -8.68 43.59 -17.28
CA ASP A 434 -8.35 44.29 -16.04
C ASP A 434 -7.37 43.48 -15.16
N TRP A 435 -6.44 42.80 -15.82
CA TRP A 435 -5.34 42.11 -15.12
C TRP A 435 -4.16 43.00 -14.76
N ASP A 436 -4.13 44.27 -15.26
CA ASP A 436 -3.09 45.25 -14.96
C ASP A 436 -3.39 46.12 -13.71
N ALA A 437 -4.53 45.95 -13.06
CA ALA A 437 -4.95 46.81 -11.94
C ALA A 437 -4.59 46.27 -10.54
N VAL A 438 -3.81 45.23 -10.44
CA VAL A 438 -3.26 44.76 -9.15
C VAL A 438 -1.73 44.75 -9.23
N LYS A 439 -1.17 45.99 -9.21
CA LYS A 439 0.22 46.24 -8.83
C LYS A 439 0.33 46.30 -7.34
#